data_cf4a932921a64447f817e7ca5bde734c
#
_entry.id   cf4a932921a64447f817e7ca5bde734c
#
_cell.length_a   1.000
_cell.length_b   1.000
_cell.length_c   1.000
_cell.angle_alpha   90.00
_cell.angle_beta   90.00
_cell.angle_gamma   90.00
#
_symmetry.space_group_name_H-M   'P 1'
#
loop_
_entity.id
_entity.type
_entity.pdbx_description
1 polymer ?
#
loop_
_entity_poly.entity_id
_entity_poly.type
_entity_poly.pdbx_seq_one_letter_code
_entity_poly.pdbx_strand_id
1 'polypeptide(L)'
;KGTKENPQIDFSVGVDHPVYNGYAFDDISFMGNTEGDVIYISQALARRNPYKASMKGSIPVNVLTRVSSANAAPLDLDINLDHADMNALALFFNPVTSAEGPIKGYVKVSGAWDDPELRGYVSVKNGRIELLTLHDPIFPLNMDVKFDGKSATVEGNAVFGTGKFSVKGGLEWDRGAIIAYNGEAHLHAPDIHSDYYKGSLDADFGLGEVMDV
;
A
#
# COMPACT_ATOMS: atom_id res chain seq x y z
N LYS A 1 -0.72 -33.24 -10.15
CA LYS A 1 -0.31 -33.60 -11.52
C LYS A 1 1.06 -32.98 -11.79
N GLY A 2 1.81 -33.49 -12.72
CA GLY A 2 3.16 -33.02 -13.03
C GLY A 2 4.20 -34.14 -13.04
N THR A 3 5.45 -33.82 -13.36
CA THR A 3 6.61 -34.72 -13.25
C THR A 3 7.40 -34.43 -11.99
N LYS A 4 8.39 -35.27 -11.64
CA LYS A 4 9.31 -34.97 -10.51
C LYS A 4 10.12 -33.70 -10.74
N GLU A 5 10.38 -33.35 -12.00
CA GLU A 5 11.16 -32.18 -12.39
C GLU A 5 10.29 -30.91 -12.57
N ASN A 6 8.97 -31.08 -12.74
CA ASN A 6 8.01 -29.97 -12.86
C ASN A 6 6.67 -30.34 -12.15
N PRO A 7 6.66 -30.31 -10.82
CA PRO A 7 5.48 -30.65 -10.05
C PRO A 7 4.39 -29.58 -10.22
N GLN A 8 3.17 -30.01 -10.50
CA GLN A 8 1.98 -29.16 -10.45
C GLN A 8 1.25 -29.43 -9.13
N ILE A 9 1.15 -28.40 -8.31
CA ILE A 9 0.50 -28.46 -7.00
C ILE A 9 -0.67 -27.49 -7.00
N ASP A 10 -1.87 -28.01 -6.86
CA ASP A 10 -3.05 -27.20 -6.58
C ASP A 10 -3.14 -27.01 -5.06
N PHE A 11 -3.42 -25.80 -4.63
CA PHE A 11 -3.58 -25.49 -3.21
C PHE A 11 -4.81 -24.62 -2.96
N SER A 12 -5.43 -24.84 -1.82
CA SER A 12 -6.50 -24.01 -1.28
C SER A 12 -6.33 -23.92 0.22
N VAL A 13 -6.15 -22.72 0.72
CA VAL A 13 -5.98 -22.43 2.14
C VAL A 13 -7.03 -21.41 2.55
N GLY A 14 -7.75 -21.69 3.61
CA GLY A 14 -8.67 -20.77 4.27
C GLY A 14 -8.33 -20.72 5.76
N VAL A 15 -8.34 -19.52 6.32
CA VAL A 15 -8.14 -19.29 7.75
C VAL A 15 -9.27 -18.41 8.25
N ASP A 16 -10.03 -18.91 9.21
CA ASP A 16 -11.11 -18.19 9.85
C ASP A 16 -10.57 -17.43 11.08
N HIS A 17 -10.97 -16.18 11.19
CA HIS A 17 -10.61 -15.27 12.29
C HIS A 17 -9.10 -15.18 12.58
N PRO A 18 -8.23 -15.05 11.54
CA PRO A 18 -6.81 -14.89 11.80
C PRO A 18 -6.52 -13.52 12.44
N VAL A 19 -5.53 -13.52 13.33
CA VAL A 19 -5.01 -12.29 13.94
C VAL A 19 -3.54 -12.14 13.58
N TYR A 20 -3.16 -10.99 13.04
CA TYR A 20 -1.77 -10.66 12.73
C TYR A 20 -1.42 -9.29 13.32
N ASN A 21 -0.39 -9.21 14.16
CA ASN A 21 0.03 -7.99 14.87
C ASN A 21 -1.13 -7.24 15.56
N GLY A 22 -2.06 -7.99 16.17
CA GLY A 22 -3.25 -7.42 16.82
C GLY A 22 -4.39 -7.04 15.87
N TYR A 23 -4.17 -7.10 14.55
CA TYR A 23 -5.22 -6.86 13.58
C TYR A 23 -5.97 -8.17 13.27
N ALA A 24 -7.28 -8.18 13.55
CA ALA A 24 -8.14 -9.33 13.34
C ALA A 24 -8.87 -9.24 11.99
N PHE A 25 -8.84 -10.32 11.22
CA PHE A 25 -9.65 -10.51 10.01
C PHE A 25 -10.83 -11.42 10.31
N ASP A 26 -11.90 -11.34 9.52
CA ASP A 26 -12.98 -12.34 9.56
C ASP A 26 -12.51 -13.63 8.89
N ASP A 27 -11.90 -13.50 7.72
CA ASP A 27 -11.29 -14.62 7.02
C ASP A 27 -10.21 -14.18 6.03
N ILE A 28 -9.28 -15.08 5.79
CA ILE A 28 -8.30 -14.99 4.71
C ILE A 28 -8.36 -16.29 3.92
N SER A 29 -8.46 -16.19 2.59
CA SER A 29 -8.40 -17.35 1.70
C SER A 29 -7.40 -17.14 0.57
N PHE A 30 -6.73 -18.22 0.19
CA PHE A 30 -5.73 -18.25 -0.84
C PHE A 30 -5.85 -19.51 -1.66
N MET A 31 -6.08 -19.38 -2.97
CA MET A 31 -6.25 -20.49 -3.90
C MET A 31 -5.40 -20.28 -5.13
N GLY A 32 -4.83 -21.36 -5.63
CA GLY A 32 -3.99 -21.31 -6.83
C GLY A 32 -3.32 -22.64 -7.13
N ASN A 33 -2.38 -22.57 -8.02
CA ASN A 33 -1.54 -23.71 -8.38
C ASN A 33 -0.11 -23.28 -8.71
N THR A 34 0.81 -24.21 -8.70
CA THR A 34 2.16 -24.01 -9.20
C THR A 34 2.33 -24.73 -10.54
N GLU A 35 3.04 -24.07 -11.46
CA GLU A 35 3.50 -24.69 -12.71
C GLU A 35 4.91 -24.19 -13.01
N GLY A 36 5.88 -25.10 -13.01
CA GLY A 36 7.30 -24.73 -13.05
C GLY A 36 7.69 -23.80 -11.89
N ASP A 37 8.36 -22.72 -12.24
CA ASP A 37 8.82 -21.72 -11.28
C ASP A 37 7.81 -20.56 -11.09
N VAL A 38 6.53 -20.80 -11.38
CA VAL A 38 5.47 -19.80 -11.26
C VAL A 38 4.35 -20.29 -10.33
N ILE A 39 3.92 -19.42 -9.45
CA ILE A 39 2.72 -19.58 -8.62
C ILE A 39 1.61 -18.78 -9.28
N TYR A 40 0.56 -19.46 -9.72
CA TYR A 40 -0.66 -18.84 -10.23
C TYR A 40 -1.66 -18.72 -9.09
N ILE A 41 -2.05 -17.49 -8.79
CA ILE A 41 -3.05 -17.15 -7.77
C ILE A 41 -4.38 -16.95 -8.48
N SER A 42 -5.27 -17.91 -8.35
CA SER A 42 -6.63 -17.78 -8.88
C SER A 42 -7.46 -16.83 -8.02
N GLN A 43 -7.20 -16.82 -6.71
CA GLN A 43 -7.81 -15.91 -5.76
C GLN A 43 -6.98 -15.83 -4.47
N ALA A 44 -6.69 -14.60 -4.03
CA ALA A 44 -6.36 -14.29 -2.65
C ALA A 44 -7.38 -13.26 -2.16
N LEU A 45 -7.96 -13.50 -1.00
CA LEU A 45 -9.00 -12.67 -0.43
C LEU A 45 -8.73 -12.46 1.06
N ALA A 46 -8.84 -11.21 1.51
CA ALA A 46 -8.84 -10.86 2.92
C ALA A 46 -10.11 -10.04 3.23
N ARG A 47 -10.84 -10.44 4.26
CA ARG A 47 -12.06 -9.76 4.69
C ARG A 47 -11.99 -9.38 6.15
N ARG A 48 -12.51 -8.20 6.43
CA ARG A 48 -12.88 -7.71 7.76
C ARG A 48 -14.11 -6.81 7.57
N ASN A 49 -15.27 -7.37 7.77
CA ASN A 49 -16.55 -6.75 7.43
C ASN A 49 -16.69 -5.31 7.97
N PRO A 50 -17.05 -4.32 7.15
CA PRO A 50 -17.47 -4.40 5.74
C PRO A 50 -16.33 -4.35 4.70
N TYR A 51 -15.10 -4.43 5.11
CA TYR A 51 -13.91 -4.23 4.28
C TYR A 51 -13.45 -5.51 3.57
N LYS A 52 -12.92 -5.34 2.35
CA LYS A 52 -12.47 -6.42 1.50
C LYS A 52 -11.31 -6.01 0.61
N ALA A 53 -10.30 -6.86 0.53
CA ALA A 53 -9.22 -6.77 -0.45
C ALA A 53 -9.06 -8.11 -1.16
N SER A 54 -8.78 -8.08 -2.46
CA SER A 54 -8.55 -9.29 -3.25
C SER A 54 -7.40 -9.12 -4.24
N MET A 55 -6.76 -10.24 -4.57
CA MET A 55 -5.65 -10.31 -5.51
C MET A 55 -5.76 -11.57 -6.35
N LYS A 56 -5.35 -11.50 -7.61
CA LYS A 56 -5.16 -12.63 -8.52
C LYS A 56 -3.97 -12.37 -9.44
N GLY A 57 -3.47 -13.41 -10.10
CA GLY A 57 -2.37 -13.27 -11.07
C GLY A 57 -1.27 -14.29 -10.88
N SER A 58 -0.03 -13.93 -11.14
CA SER A 58 1.11 -14.84 -11.02
C SER A 58 2.31 -14.19 -10.35
N ILE A 59 3.04 -15.00 -9.59
CA ILE A 59 4.27 -14.64 -8.88
C ILE A 59 5.33 -15.69 -9.20
N PRO A 60 6.55 -15.30 -9.62
CA PRO A 60 7.64 -16.28 -9.73
C PRO A 60 8.06 -16.80 -8.35
N VAL A 61 8.37 -18.10 -8.26
CA VAL A 61 8.74 -18.76 -6.98
C VAL A 61 9.96 -18.11 -6.32
N ASN A 62 10.88 -17.55 -7.10
CA ASN A 62 12.06 -16.88 -6.58
C ASN A 62 11.77 -15.63 -5.72
N VAL A 63 10.59 -15.04 -5.81
CA VAL A 63 10.13 -13.99 -4.89
C VAL A 63 10.09 -14.50 -3.45
N LEU A 64 9.65 -15.74 -3.25
CA LEU A 64 9.60 -16.35 -1.92
C LEU A 64 10.98 -16.62 -1.34
N THR A 65 11.95 -16.94 -2.21
CA THR A 65 13.34 -17.22 -1.81
C THR A 65 14.21 -15.97 -1.78
N ARG A 66 13.72 -14.84 -2.30
CA ARG A 66 14.44 -13.56 -2.46
C ARG A 66 15.74 -13.71 -3.28
N VAL A 67 15.78 -14.65 -4.21
CA VAL A 67 16.91 -14.88 -5.09
C VAL A 67 16.61 -14.23 -6.43
N SER A 68 17.39 -13.22 -6.83
CA SER A 68 17.29 -12.64 -8.16
C SER A 68 17.77 -13.65 -9.20
N SER A 69 16.97 -13.84 -10.23
CA SER A 69 17.29 -14.67 -11.39
C SER A 69 17.00 -13.88 -12.67
N ALA A 70 17.99 -13.76 -13.53
CA ALA A 70 17.86 -13.05 -14.80
C ALA A 70 16.79 -13.64 -15.74
N ASN A 71 16.38 -14.90 -15.51
CA ASN A 71 15.38 -15.61 -16.29
C ASN A 71 14.09 -15.86 -15.51
N ALA A 72 13.86 -15.15 -14.40
CA ALA A 72 12.63 -15.28 -13.63
C ALA A 72 11.44 -14.82 -14.45
N ALA A 73 10.31 -15.50 -14.31
CA ALA A 73 9.04 -15.02 -14.87
C ALA A 73 8.70 -13.65 -14.26
N PRO A 74 8.04 -12.75 -15.00
CA PRO A 74 7.61 -11.48 -14.46
C PRO A 74 6.47 -11.65 -13.46
N LEU A 75 6.32 -10.68 -12.57
CA LEU A 75 5.09 -10.47 -11.80
C LEU A 75 3.95 -10.11 -12.75
N ASP A 76 2.77 -10.60 -12.44
CA ASP A 76 1.52 -10.21 -13.09
C ASP A 76 0.38 -10.31 -12.06
N LEU A 77 0.11 -9.24 -11.33
CA LEU A 77 -0.86 -9.23 -10.24
C LEU A 77 -1.92 -8.15 -10.47
N ASP A 78 -3.16 -8.52 -10.30
CA ASP A 78 -4.32 -7.63 -10.21
C ASP A 78 -4.76 -7.53 -8.74
N ILE A 79 -4.61 -6.37 -8.13
CA ILE A 79 -5.01 -6.09 -6.76
C ILE A 79 -6.24 -5.21 -6.78
N ASN A 80 -7.31 -5.64 -6.13
CA ASN A 80 -8.55 -4.87 -6.01
C ASN A 80 -8.81 -4.55 -4.53
N LEU A 81 -8.92 -3.26 -4.23
CA LEU A 81 -9.22 -2.70 -2.92
C LEU A 81 -10.67 -2.19 -2.92
N ASP A 82 -11.62 -3.12 -2.89
CA ASP A 82 -13.04 -2.79 -2.80
C ASP A 82 -13.41 -2.52 -1.35
N HIS A 83 -13.27 -1.26 -0.93
CA HIS A 83 -13.40 -0.85 0.46
C HIS A 83 -12.42 -1.62 1.37
N ALA A 84 -11.13 -1.65 1.05
CA ALA A 84 -10.12 -2.21 1.95
C ALA A 84 -10.04 -1.37 3.24
N ASP A 85 -9.68 -2.01 4.35
CA ASP A 85 -9.64 -1.35 5.65
C ASP A 85 -8.36 -0.53 5.82
N MET A 86 -8.50 0.78 6.06
CA MET A 86 -7.37 1.65 6.39
C MET A 86 -6.60 1.20 7.64
N ASN A 87 -7.26 0.52 8.57
CA ASN A 87 -6.59 0.08 9.80
C ASN A 87 -5.44 -0.92 9.52
N ALA A 88 -5.46 -1.57 8.35
CA ALA A 88 -4.32 -2.36 7.90
C ALA A 88 -3.03 -1.54 7.72
N LEU A 89 -3.10 -0.21 7.57
CA LEU A 89 -1.92 0.66 7.51
C LEU A 89 -1.09 0.60 8.79
N ALA A 90 -1.72 0.43 9.95
CA ALA A 90 -1.01 0.29 11.22
C ALA A 90 -0.08 -0.94 11.26
N LEU A 91 -0.30 -1.94 10.41
CA LEU A 91 0.60 -3.10 10.28
C LEU A 91 1.94 -2.76 9.61
N PHE A 92 1.98 -1.69 8.82
CA PHE A 92 3.12 -1.34 7.98
C PHE A 92 3.80 -0.03 8.41
N PHE A 93 3.07 0.84 9.11
CA PHE A 93 3.54 2.18 9.49
C PHE A 93 3.52 2.36 11.01
N ASN A 94 4.65 2.18 11.67
CA ASN A 94 4.79 2.27 13.13
C ASN A 94 4.25 3.55 13.79
N PRO A 95 4.29 4.75 13.18
CA PRO A 95 3.70 5.94 13.77
C PRO A 95 2.16 5.91 13.83
N VAL A 96 1.50 5.07 13.02
CA VAL A 96 0.04 4.96 12.97
C VAL A 96 -0.43 4.02 14.08
N THR A 97 -1.17 4.56 15.04
CA THR A 97 -1.75 3.77 16.14
C THR A 97 -3.14 3.23 15.80
N SER A 98 -3.88 3.97 15.00
CA SER A 98 -5.20 3.59 14.50
C SER A 98 -5.48 4.27 13.16
N ALA A 99 -6.19 3.59 12.28
CA ALA A 99 -6.71 4.18 11.07
C ALA A 99 -8.10 3.62 10.76
N GLU A 100 -9.02 4.48 10.35
CA GLU A 100 -10.39 4.11 10.06
C GLU A 100 -10.83 4.66 8.71
N GLY A 101 -11.63 3.89 8.00
CA GLY A 101 -12.22 4.27 6.73
C GLY A 101 -11.87 3.32 5.59
N PRO A 102 -12.60 3.42 4.48
CA PRO A 102 -12.37 2.57 3.32
C PRO A 102 -11.24 3.09 2.44
N ILE A 103 -10.38 2.19 2.00
CA ILE A 103 -9.49 2.39 0.86
C ILE A 103 -10.17 1.78 -0.37
N LYS A 104 -10.26 2.56 -1.45
CA LYS A 104 -10.71 2.08 -2.76
C LYS A 104 -9.55 2.14 -3.75
N GLY A 105 -9.45 1.14 -4.61
CA GLY A 105 -8.41 1.16 -5.62
C GLY A 105 -8.33 -0.11 -6.44
N TYR A 106 -7.58 0.02 -7.50
CA TYR A 106 -7.14 -1.08 -8.33
C TYR A 106 -5.68 -0.83 -8.69
N VAL A 107 -4.84 -1.82 -8.47
CA VAL A 107 -3.42 -1.75 -8.81
C VAL A 107 -3.02 -3.00 -9.58
N LYS A 108 -2.56 -2.81 -10.80
CA LYS A 108 -1.86 -3.80 -11.60
C LYS A 108 -0.37 -3.72 -11.27
N VAL A 109 0.22 -4.83 -10.86
CA VAL A 109 1.67 -4.97 -10.64
C VAL A 109 2.23 -5.86 -11.73
N SER A 110 3.25 -5.42 -12.45
CA SER A 110 3.87 -6.17 -13.54
C SER A 110 5.39 -5.97 -13.57
N GLY A 111 6.10 -6.79 -14.37
CA GLY A 111 7.54 -6.65 -14.53
C GLY A 111 8.38 -7.51 -13.57
N ALA A 112 9.65 -7.18 -13.42
CA ALA A 112 10.54 -7.91 -12.52
C ALA A 112 10.16 -7.66 -11.05
N TRP A 113 10.33 -8.66 -10.19
CA TRP A 113 9.94 -8.54 -8.78
C TRP A 113 10.77 -7.51 -8.01
N ASP A 114 12.01 -7.28 -8.43
CA ASP A 114 12.94 -6.29 -7.86
C ASP A 114 12.87 -4.93 -8.55
N ASP A 115 12.07 -4.85 -9.64
CA ASP A 115 11.85 -3.63 -10.41
C ASP A 115 10.42 -3.60 -10.99
N PRO A 116 9.39 -3.57 -10.13
CA PRO A 116 8.00 -3.67 -10.56
C PRO A 116 7.48 -2.36 -11.18
N GLU A 117 6.62 -2.52 -12.19
CA GLU A 117 5.77 -1.48 -12.71
C GLU A 117 4.38 -1.55 -12.05
N LEU A 118 3.87 -0.41 -11.65
CA LEU A 118 2.54 -0.28 -11.05
C LEU A 118 1.63 0.55 -11.96
N ARG A 119 0.39 0.12 -12.15
CA ARG A 119 -0.62 0.88 -12.88
C ARG A 119 -1.95 0.82 -12.16
N GLY A 120 -2.62 1.96 -12.08
CA GLY A 120 -3.90 2.05 -11.41
C GLY A 120 -4.00 3.20 -10.42
N TYR A 121 -4.79 3.00 -9.38
CA TYR A 121 -5.02 4.05 -8.39
C TYR A 121 -5.38 3.49 -7.03
N VAL A 122 -5.15 4.31 -6.01
CA VAL A 122 -5.61 4.12 -4.63
C VAL A 122 -6.22 5.42 -4.14
N SER A 123 -7.38 5.37 -3.52
CA SER A 123 -8.12 6.53 -3.02
C SER A 123 -8.63 6.28 -1.61
N VAL A 124 -8.47 7.28 -0.77
CA VAL A 124 -9.05 7.38 0.57
C VAL A 124 -9.95 8.62 0.60
N LYS A 125 -11.16 8.47 1.12
CA LYS A 125 -12.09 9.59 1.33
C LYS A 125 -12.64 9.54 2.75
N ASN A 126 -12.57 10.68 3.43
CA ASN A 126 -13.00 10.81 4.82
C ASN A 126 -12.33 9.78 5.76
N GLY A 127 -11.07 9.45 5.50
CA GLY A 127 -10.29 8.60 6.39
C GLY A 127 -9.97 9.32 7.70
N ARG A 128 -9.76 8.56 8.77
CA ARG A 128 -9.27 9.00 10.07
C ARG A 128 -7.98 8.29 10.39
N ILE A 129 -6.96 9.01 10.81
CA ILE A 129 -5.69 8.44 11.27
C ILE A 129 -5.36 9.04 12.64
N GLU A 130 -4.91 8.18 13.55
CA GLU A 130 -4.31 8.55 14.82
C GLU A 130 -2.83 8.23 14.79
N LEU A 131 -2.01 9.21 15.15
CA LEU A 131 -0.56 9.07 15.21
C LEU A 131 -0.08 9.09 16.65
N LEU A 132 0.93 8.29 16.95
CA LEU A 132 1.50 8.19 18.29
C LEU A 132 1.96 9.54 18.85
N THR A 133 2.38 10.46 17.99
CA THR A 133 2.97 11.76 18.35
C THR A 133 2.01 12.94 18.29
N LEU A 134 0.80 12.74 17.77
CA LEU A 134 -0.23 13.79 17.69
C LEU A 134 -1.38 13.48 18.65
N HIS A 135 -1.81 14.47 19.44
CA HIS A 135 -2.95 14.31 20.33
C HIS A 135 -4.28 14.36 19.58
N ASP A 136 -4.34 15.17 18.52
CA ASP A 136 -5.52 15.28 17.67
C ASP A 136 -5.45 14.29 16.52
N PRO A 137 -6.56 13.60 16.20
CA PRO A 137 -6.64 12.76 15.03
C PRO A 137 -6.57 13.58 13.74
N ILE A 138 -6.02 13.00 12.70
CA ILE A 138 -6.12 13.52 11.34
C ILE A 138 -7.46 13.08 10.76
N PHE A 139 -8.40 14.03 10.61
CA PHE A 139 -9.73 13.78 10.08
C PHE A 139 -10.43 15.09 9.62
N PRO A 140 -11.06 15.14 8.43
CA PRO A 140 -11.01 14.10 7.39
C PRO A 140 -9.67 14.04 6.68
N LEU A 141 -9.25 12.85 6.30
CA LEU A 141 -8.15 12.59 5.35
C LEU A 141 -8.74 12.22 4.00
N ASN A 142 -8.37 12.95 2.96
CA ASN A 142 -8.66 12.58 1.58
C ASN A 142 -7.34 12.48 0.84
N MET A 143 -7.13 11.39 0.12
CA MET A 143 -5.90 11.15 -0.63
C MET A 143 -6.21 10.34 -1.88
N ASP A 144 -5.64 10.75 -2.99
CA ASP A 144 -5.65 10.04 -4.26
C ASP A 144 -4.21 9.80 -4.70
N VAL A 145 -3.89 8.56 -5.03
CA VAL A 145 -2.61 8.13 -5.59
C VAL A 145 -2.87 7.48 -6.93
N LYS A 146 -2.18 7.90 -7.98
CA LYS A 146 -2.25 7.28 -9.30
C LYS A 146 -0.87 6.75 -9.67
N PHE A 147 -0.84 5.53 -10.17
CA PHE A 147 0.36 4.84 -10.61
C PHE A 147 0.38 4.74 -12.14
N ASP A 148 1.53 5.03 -12.75
CA ASP A 148 1.78 4.90 -14.19
C ASP A 148 3.21 4.39 -14.46
N GLY A 149 3.33 3.08 -14.54
CA GLY A 149 4.61 2.39 -14.71
C GLY A 149 5.49 2.51 -13.47
N LYS A 150 6.58 3.23 -13.57
CA LYS A 150 7.52 3.51 -12.49
C LYS A 150 7.36 4.90 -11.87
N SER A 151 6.18 5.48 -12.01
CA SER A 151 5.86 6.77 -11.42
C SER A 151 4.54 6.74 -10.67
N ALA A 152 4.38 7.64 -9.71
CA ALA A 152 3.12 7.88 -9.05
C ALA A 152 2.89 9.38 -8.85
N THR A 153 1.63 9.79 -8.90
CA THR A 153 1.18 11.11 -8.50
C THR A 153 0.33 11.01 -7.27
N VAL A 154 0.52 11.91 -6.33
CA VAL A 154 -0.19 11.98 -5.06
C VAL A 154 -0.86 13.32 -4.94
N GLU A 155 -2.13 13.35 -4.60
CA GLU A 155 -2.87 14.55 -4.24
C GLU A 155 -3.70 14.26 -2.99
N GLY A 156 -3.60 15.12 -1.99
CA GLY A 156 -4.30 14.88 -0.74
C GLY A 156 -4.52 16.13 0.10
N ASN A 157 -5.49 16.04 0.99
CA ASN A 157 -5.75 17.02 2.01
C ASN A 157 -6.20 16.35 3.31
N ALA A 158 -5.90 17.00 4.41
CA ALA A 158 -6.26 16.52 5.74
C ALA A 158 -6.51 17.68 6.70
N VAL A 159 -7.25 17.40 7.75
CA VAL A 159 -7.44 18.30 8.88
C VAL A 159 -6.97 17.60 10.15
N PHE A 160 -6.30 18.29 11.04
CA PHE A 160 -5.94 17.81 12.37
C PHE A 160 -6.13 18.95 13.39
N GLY A 161 -6.96 18.73 14.39
CA GLY A 161 -7.40 19.80 15.27
C GLY A 161 -8.02 20.97 14.49
N THR A 162 -7.42 22.15 14.59
CA THR A 162 -7.78 23.35 13.81
C THR A 162 -6.90 23.55 12.56
N GLY A 163 -5.89 22.68 12.39
CA GLY A 163 -4.93 22.77 11.27
C GLY A 163 -5.42 22.11 10.00
N LYS A 164 -4.86 22.56 8.88
CA LYS A 164 -5.11 22.01 7.54
C LYS A 164 -3.78 21.67 6.88
N PHE A 165 -3.78 20.55 6.19
CA PHE A 165 -2.66 20.08 5.40
C PHE A 165 -3.12 19.77 3.99
N SER A 166 -2.34 20.13 2.99
CA SER A 166 -2.51 19.66 1.62
C SER A 166 -1.17 19.28 1.02
N VAL A 167 -1.19 18.29 0.14
CA VAL A 167 -0.01 17.83 -0.60
C VAL A 167 -0.40 17.52 -2.03
N LYS A 168 0.49 17.88 -2.96
CA LYS A 168 0.40 17.48 -4.35
C LYS A 168 1.80 17.27 -4.88
N GLY A 169 2.04 16.12 -5.51
CA GLY A 169 3.38 15.81 -6.00
C GLY A 169 3.43 14.55 -6.83
N GLY A 170 4.63 14.23 -7.26
CA GLY A 170 4.97 13.02 -7.97
C GLY A 170 6.23 12.39 -7.40
N LEU A 171 6.38 11.12 -7.64
CA LEU A 171 7.58 10.37 -7.33
C LEU A 171 7.86 9.36 -8.46
N GLU A 172 9.12 9.08 -8.65
CA GLU A 172 9.61 8.07 -9.59
C GLU A 172 10.52 7.10 -8.84
N TRP A 173 10.48 5.83 -9.23
CA TRP A 173 11.35 4.81 -8.65
C TRP A 173 12.02 3.98 -9.74
N ASP A 174 13.17 3.41 -9.39
CA ASP A 174 13.85 2.40 -10.17
C ASP A 174 14.43 1.35 -9.21
N ARG A 175 14.26 0.07 -9.54
CA ARG A 175 14.71 -1.06 -8.72
C ARG A 175 14.32 -0.95 -7.24
N GLY A 176 13.08 -0.49 -6.99
CA GLY A 176 12.54 -0.35 -5.63
C GLY A 176 13.08 0.84 -4.83
N ALA A 177 13.95 1.68 -5.40
CA ALA A 177 14.42 2.91 -4.79
C ALA A 177 13.73 4.13 -5.41
N ILE A 178 13.39 5.13 -4.60
CA ILE A 178 12.90 6.41 -5.10
C ILE A 178 14.10 7.15 -5.70
N ILE A 179 14.01 7.51 -6.99
CA ILE A 179 15.06 8.20 -7.74
C ILE A 179 14.75 9.67 -7.99
N ALA A 180 13.49 10.05 -7.98
CA ALA A 180 13.07 11.42 -8.10
C ALA A 180 11.76 11.65 -7.36
N TYR A 181 11.58 12.83 -6.80
CA TYR A 181 10.31 13.30 -6.31
C TYR A 181 10.18 14.81 -6.52
N ASN A 182 8.96 15.27 -6.70
CA ASN A 182 8.63 16.68 -6.81
C ASN A 182 7.26 16.93 -6.16
N GLY A 183 7.02 18.13 -5.73
CA GLY A 183 5.71 18.47 -5.20
C GLY A 183 5.72 19.74 -4.34
N GLU A 184 4.56 20.01 -3.83
CA GLU A 184 4.28 21.09 -2.89
C GLU A 184 3.43 20.57 -1.75
N ALA A 185 3.70 21.03 -0.56
CA ALA A 185 2.90 20.75 0.62
C ALA A 185 2.66 22.05 1.39
N HIS A 186 1.43 22.25 1.79
CA HIS A 186 1.01 23.41 2.58
C HIS A 186 0.48 22.94 3.91
N LEU A 187 1.00 23.50 4.98
CA LEU A 187 0.57 23.23 6.34
C LEU A 187 0.17 24.54 7.01
N HIS A 188 -1.07 24.66 7.40
CA HIS A 188 -1.58 25.75 8.24
C HIS A 188 -2.17 25.16 9.52
N ALA A 189 -1.50 25.37 10.61
CA ALA A 189 -1.90 24.82 11.92
C ALA A 189 -1.80 25.91 13.00
N PRO A 190 -2.90 26.63 13.26
CA PRO A 190 -2.91 27.73 14.24
C PRO A 190 -2.73 27.24 15.68
N ASP A 191 -3.01 25.96 15.97
CA ASP A 191 -2.84 25.36 17.28
C ASP A 191 -2.53 23.87 17.14
N ILE A 192 -1.26 23.50 17.30
CA ILE A 192 -0.78 22.11 17.27
C ILE A 192 -0.52 21.67 18.70
N HIS A 193 -1.05 20.50 19.05
CA HIS A 193 -0.72 19.80 20.27
C HIS A 193 -0.07 18.45 19.97
N SER A 194 1.19 18.33 20.30
CA SER A 194 1.94 17.07 20.22
C SER A 194 2.81 16.89 21.49
N ASP A 195 3.36 15.72 21.70
CA ASP A 195 4.27 15.45 22.80
C ASP A 195 5.55 16.32 22.78
N TYR A 196 5.89 16.88 21.61
CA TYR A 196 7.13 17.60 21.39
C TYR A 196 6.94 19.09 21.11
N TYR A 197 5.71 19.50 20.76
CA TYR A 197 5.44 20.86 20.31
C TYR A 197 4.02 21.30 20.65
N LYS A 198 3.91 22.54 21.14
CA LYS A 198 2.64 23.24 21.33
C LYS A 198 2.77 24.66 20.80
N GLY A 199 1.94 25.01 19.82
CA GLY A 199 1.95 26.33 19.21
C GLY A 199 1.35 26.36 17.81
N SER A 200 1.54 27.48 17.11
CA SER A 200 1.12 27.61 15.71
C SER A 200 2.24 27.28 14.74
N LEU A 201 1.92 26.66 13.62
CA LEU A 201 2.83 26.41 12.52
C LEU A 201 2.15 26.75 11.20
N ASP A 202 2.83 27.56 10.41
CA ASP A 202 2.42 27.89 9.05
C ASP A 202 3.65 27.69 8.16
N ALA A 203 3.54 26.75 7.21
CA ALA A 203 4.69 26.36 6.42
C ALA A 203 4.28 25.90 5.01
N ASP A 204 5.00 26.42 4.04
CA ASP A 204 4.95 25.99 2.65
C ASP A 204 6.26 25.26 2.32
N PHE A 205 6.14 24.04 1.82
CA PHE A 205 7.26 23.21 1.46
C PHE A 205 7.25 22.98 -0.06
N GLY A 206 8.28 23.42 -0.76
CA GLY A 206 8.61 22.89 -2.07
C GLY A 206 9.45 21.64 -1.89
N LEU A 207 9.03 20.54 -2.47
CA LEU A 207 9.74 19.27 -2.45
C LEU A 207 10.28 19.00 -3.85
N GLY A 208 11.57 18.76 -3.99
CA GLY A 208 12.15 18.36 -5.27
C GLY A 208 13.59 17.90 -5.08
N GLU A 209 13.84 16.68 -5.46
CA GLU A 209 15.19 16.13 -5.56
C GLU A 209 15.21 15.10 -6.70
N VAL A 210 16.29 15.14 -7.49
CA VAL A 210 16.68 14.08 -8.41
C VAL A 210 17.91 13.44 -7.80
N MET A 211 17.79 12.20 -7.38
CA MET A 211 18.94 11.46 -6.88
C MET A 211 19.76 10.98 -8.06
N ASP A 212 21.00 11.44 -8.18
CA ASP A 212 21.97 10.83 -9.09
C ASP A 212 22.25 9.40 -8.62
N VAL A 213 21.89 8.42 -9.46
CA VAL A 213 22.10 6.98 -9.24
C VAL A 213 23.40 6.54 -9.90
#